data_081a89606b706bed699c028ae1db65a0
#
_entry.id   081a89606b706bed699c028ae1db65a0
#
_cell.length_a   1.000
_cell.length_b   1.000
_cell.length_c   1.000
_cell.angle_alpha   90.00
_cell.angle_beta   90.00
_cell.angle_gamma   90.00
#
_symmetry.space_group_name_H-M   'P 1'
#
loop_
_entity.id
_entity.type
_entity.pdbx_description
1 polymer ?
#
loop_
_entity_poly.entity_id
_entity_poly.type
_entity_poly.pdbx_seq_one_letter_code
_entity_poly.pdbx_strand_id
1 'polypeptide(L)'
;YNSQATSIDTNKLNTSNVINMSNMFDGAEAETLNLNSFDTSNVTAMNSMFAWSKATSLDLSNFDTSKVTDMSSMFSGSRAASLNLSKFDTLNVTDMNRMFYASQATILDISNFDTSNVTDMSYMFQESQATSLDLSNFNTSKVTNMQEMFHDSQAVDLNLSSFDTSKVTTMGYMFFGIQTPVLDLSSFDTSNVTTMYGMFWTSPVKTIYVSDKFTVDNLTSFGRARMFSRCKNLVGGAGTKFDSTKTDKSYARIDGGTSSPGYFTSKNN
;
A
#
# COMPACT_ATOMS: atom_id res chain seq x y z
N TYR A 1 19.12 8.23 -15.75
CA TYR A 1 18.62 6.88 -16.01
C TYR A 1 19.76 5.87 -15.99
N ASN A 2 19.71 4.85 -15.12
CA ASN A 2 20.65 3.72 -15.06
C ASN A 2 22.12 4.14 -15.11
N SER A 3 22.52 5.12 -14.30
CA SER A 3 23.93 5.48 -14.17
C SER A 3 24.72 4.30 -13.61
N GLN A 4 25.74 3.84 -14.32
CA GLN A 4 26.67 2.80 -13.87
C GLN A 4 27.73 3.35 -12.88
N ALA A 5 27.65 4.62 -12.52
CA ALA A 5 28.55 5.22 -11.54
C ALA A 5 28.29 4.63 -10.16
N THR A 6 29.34 4.08 -9.53
CA THR A 6 29.28 3.52 -8.17
C THR A 6 29.35 4.61 -7.08
N SER A 7 29.66 5.84 -7.45
CA SER A 7 29.56 7.03 -6.59
C SER A 7 29.12 8.24 -7.39
N ILE A 8 28.34 9.11 -6.76
CA ILE A 8 27.82 10.36 -7.37
C ILE A 8 28.17 11.50 -6.42
N ASP A 9 29.00 12.46 -6.87
CA ASP A 9 29.27 13.68 -6.13
C ASP A 9 28.22 14.75 -6.46
N THR A 10 27.35 15.02 -5.51
CA THR A 10 26.27 16.00 -5.63
C THR A 10 26.59 17.33 -4.95
N ASN A 11 27.75 17.48 -4.30
CA ASN A 11 28.09 18.63 -3.46
C ASN A 11 28.10 19.99 -4.20
N LYS A 12 28.24 19.97 -5.52
CA LYS A 12 28.26 21.17 -6.36
C LYS A 12 26.94 21.45 -7.08
N LEU A 13 25.93 20.60 -6.86
CA LEU A 13 24.62 20.81 -7.48
C LEU A 13 23.87 21.90 -6.73
N ASN A 14 23.49 22.95 -7.43
CA ASN A 14 22.54 23.95 -6.94
C ASN A 14 21.14 23.54 -7.40
N THR A 15 20.29 23.11 -6.49
CA THR A 15 18.93 22.63 -6.79
C THR A 15 17.85 23.65 -6.41
N SER A 16 18.19 24.86 -5.94
CA SER A 16 17.24 25.86 -5.45
C SER A 16 16.17 26.31 -6.47
N ASN A 17 16.43 26.16 -7.77
CA ASN A 17 15.48 26.48 -8.83
C ASN A 17 14.87 25.24 -9.49
N VAL A 18 15.15 24.04 -8.96
CA VAL A 18 14.60 22.79 -9.53
C VAL A 18 13.17 22.63 -9.08
N ILE A 19 12.27 22.39 -10.04
CA ILE A 19 10.85 22.18 -9.79
C ILE A 19 10.44 20.70 -9.99
N ASN A 20 11.26 19.90 -10.67
CA ASN A 20 10.99 18.49 -10.95
C ASN A 20 12.26 17.66 -10.73
N MET A 21 12.20 16.72 -9.76
CA MET A 21 13.26 15.76 -9.46
C MET A 21 12.86 14.32 -9.78
N SER A 22 11.82 14.14 -10.62
CA SER A 22 11.37 12.82 -11.03
C SER A 22 12.49 12.01 -11.66
N ASN A 23 12.61 10.73 -11.26
CA ASN A 23 13.61 9.77 -11.77
C ASN A 23 15.09 10.19 -11.58
N MET A 24 15.39 11.14 -10.69
CA MET A 24 16.75 11.69 -10.60
C MET A 24 17.81 10.63 -10.26
N PHE A 25 17.49 9.68 -9.38
CA PHE A 25 18.34 8.56 -8.99
C PHE A 25 17.70 7.20 -9.33
N ASP A 26 16.79 7.17 -10.30
CA ASP A 26 16.16 5.94 -10.75
C ASP A 26 17.21 4.99 -11.33
N GLY A 27 17.26 3.75 -10.79
CA GLY A 27 18.25 2.74 -11.16
C GLY A 27 19.70 3.12 -10.87
N ALA A 28 19.95 4.08 -9.97
CA ALA A 28 21.32 4.49 -9.63
C ALA A 28 22.10 3.34 -8.98
N GLU A 29 23.28 3.03 -9.52
CA GLU A 29 24.17 1.97 -9.02
C GLU A 29 24.97 2.39 -7.77
N ALA A 30 24.99 3.69 -7.44
CA ALA A 30 25.69 4.25 -6.28
C ALA A 30 25.10 3.70 -4.97
N GLU A 31 25.95 3.08 -4.14
CA GLU A 31 25.56 2.57 -2.82
C GLU A 31 25.39 3.69 -1.77
N THR A 32 25.93 4.86 -2.04
CA THR A 32 25.81 6.06 -1.20
C THR A 32 25.44 7.27 -2.04
N LEU A 33 24.50 8.07 -1.54
CA LEU A 33 24.11 9.35 -2.14
C LEU A 33 24.25 10.44 -1.09
N ASN A 34 25.05 11.47 -1.38
CA ASN A 34 25.13 12.63 -0.52
C ASN A 34 24.08 13.67 -0.95
N LEU A 35 23.02 13.83 -0.17
CA LEU A 35 21.88 14.69 -0.49
C LEU A 35 21.90 16.01 0.32
N ASN A 36 22.96 16.28 1.10
CA ASN A 36 23.02 17.41 2.05
C ASN A 36 22.92 18.78 1.39
N SER A 37 23.33 18.90 0.11
CA SER A 37 23.27 20.15 -0.65
C SER A 37 21.94 20.41 -1.35
N PHE A 38 21.00 19.46 -1.26
CA PHE A 38 19.73 19.57 -1.98
C PHE A 38 18.80 20.57 -1.29
N ASP A 39 18.39 21.57 -2.04
CA ASP A 39 17.27 22.45 -1.72
C ASP A 39 16.07 21.96 -2.55
N THR A 40 15.06 21.43 -1.89
CA THR A 40 13.85 20.89 -2.52
C THR A 40 12.63 21.80 -2.36
N SER A 41 12.80 23.00 -1.80
CA SER A 41 11.72 23.93 -1.45
C SER A 41 10.85 24.39 -2.62
N ASN A 42 11.32 24.22 -3.86
CA ASN A 42 10.57 24.53 -5.08
C ASN A 42 10.11 23.30 -5.87
N VAL A 43 10.41 22.08 -5.38
CA VAL A 43 10.09 20.86 -6.08
C VAL A 43 8.60 20.50 -5.94
N THR A 44 7.97 20.22 -7.07
CA THR A 44 6.55 19.83 -7.15
C THR A 44 6.35 18.36 -7.53
N ALA A 45 7.37 17.69 -8.10
CA ALA A 45 7.31 16.28 -8.48
C ALA A 45 8.58 15.54 -8.07
N MET A 46 8.40 14.41 -7.39
CA MET A 46 9.47 13.51 -6.93
C MET A 46 9.18 12.05 -7.32
N ASN A 47 8.29 11.83 -8.29
CA ASN A 47 7.95 10.47 -8.69
C ASN A 47 9.19 9.70 -9.16
N SER A 48 9.32 8.46 -8.71
CA SER A 48 10.44 7.55 -9.01
C SER A 48 11.83 8.08 -8.65
N MET A 49 11.95 9.11 -7.77
CA MET A 49 13.24 9.76 -7.51
C MET A 49 14.34 8.78 -7.08
N PHE A 50 14.02 7.79 -6.27
CA PHE A 50 14.93 6.75 -5.76
C PHE A 50 14.49 5.34 -6.17
N ALA A 51 13.68 5.23 -7.23
CA ALA A 51 13.23 3.94 -7.71
C ALA A 51 14.41 3.08 -8.14
N TRP A 52 14.45 1.82 -7.67
CA TRP A 52 15.49 0.84 -7.98
C TRP A 52 16.92 1.29 -7.68
N SER A 53 17.08 2.35 -6.87
CA SER A 53 18.38 2.83 -6.39
C SER A 53 19.07 1.78 -5.53
N LYS A 54 20.37 1.60 -5.71
CA LYS A 54 21.21 0.71 -4.88
C LYS A 54 21.70 1.37 -3.60
N ALA A 55 21.37 2.65 -3.36
CA ALA A 55 21.74 3.31 -2.12
C ALA A 55 21.13 2.57 -0.91
N THR A 56 21.99 2.17 0.02
CA THR A 56 21.60 1.41 1.21
C THR A 56 21.13 2.30 2.36
N SER A 57 21.42 3.60 2.26
CA SER A 57 21.00 4.64 3.21
C SER A 57 20.67 5.92 2.47
N LEU A 58 19.59 6.60 2.87
CA LEU A 58 19.17 7.90 2.34
C LEU A 58 18.93 8.85 3.52
N ASP A 59 19.71 9.94 3.60
CA ASP A 59 19.42 11.04 4.52
C ASP A 59 18.53 12.06 3.80
N LEU A 60 17.26 12.09 4.18
CA LEU A 60 16.22 12.97 3.61
C LEU A 60 15.77 14.04 4.60
N SER A 61 16.55 14.26 5.66
CA SER A 61 16.19 15.16 6.78
C SER A 61 16.07 16.63 6.39
N ASN A 62 16.70 17.03 5.27
CA ASN A 62 16.67 18.39 4.71
C ASN A 62 15.64 18.58 3.59
N PHE A 63 14.89 17.52 3.23
CA PHE A 63 13.91 17.63 2.15
C PHE A 63 12.67 18.41 2.62
N ASP A 64 12.37 19.49 1.92
CA ASP A 64 11.08 20.17 1.97
C ASP A 64 10.18 19.60 0.88
N THR A 65 9.12 18.93 1.28
CA THR A 65 8.16 18.30 0.37
C THR A 65 6.81 19.02 0.32
N SER A 66 6.71 20.21 0.94
CA SER A 66 5.45 20.94 1.11
C SER A 66 4.76 21.34 -0.20
N LYS A 67 5.49 21.39 -1.33
CA LYS A 67 4.93 21.67 -2.66
C LYS A 67 4.76 20.45 -3.54
N VAL A 68 5.18 19.27 -3.06
CA VAL A 68 5.14 18.04 -3.88
C VAL A 68 3.71 17.53 -4.00
N THR A 69 3.30 17.26 -5.23
CA THR A 69 1.96 16.73 -5.55
C THR A 69 1.98 15.28 -6.04
N ASP A 70 3.13 14.79 -6.50
CA ASP A 70 3.32 13.44 -7.03
C ASP A 70 4.55 12.79 -6.38
N MET A 71 4.30 11.72 -5.59
CA MET A 71 5.32 10.86 -4.97
C MET A 71 5.21 9.42 -5.47
N SER A 72 4.53 9.21 -6.60
CA SER A 72 4.36 7.86 -7.14
C SER A 72 5.70 7.18 -7.39
N SER A 73 5.82 5.91 -6.99
CA SER A 73 7.02 5.09 -7.14
C SER A 73 8.31 5.65 -6.50
N MET A 74 8.24 6.67 -5.62
CA MET A 74 9.44 7.39 -5.15
C MET A 74 10.52 6.47 -4.57
N PHE A 75 10.13 5.41 -3.85
CA PHE A 75 11.04 4.42 -3.24
C PHE A 75 10.78 3.00 -3.76
N SER A 76 10.19 2.88 -4.94
CA SER A 76 9.94 1.58 -5.57
C SER A 76 11.24 0.83 -5.78
N GLY A 77 11.35 -0.42 -5.28
CA GLY A 77 12.55 -1.24 -5.39
C GLY A 77 13.82 -0.68 -4.73
N SER A 78 13.71 0.40 -3.96
CA SER A 78 14.85 1.03 -3.25
C SER A 78 15.51 0.06 -2.28
N ARG A 79 16.85 0.07 -2.21
CA ARG A 79 17.63 -0.77 -1.29
C ARG A 79 17.91 -0.13 0.05
N ALA A 80 17.41 1.07 0.32
CA ALA A 80 17.54 1.70 1.63
C ALA A 80 16.93 0.80 2.72
N ALA A 81 17.72 0.44 3.73
CA ALA A 81 17.27 -0.48 4.78
C ALA A 81 16.24 0.14 5.74
N SER A 82 16.25 1.46 5.85
CA SER A 82 15.28 2.23 6.61
C SER A 82 14.99 3.56 5.91
N LEU A 83 13.76 4.04 6.04
CA LEU A 83 13.32 5.33 5.52
C LEU A 83 12.67 6.13 6.65
N ASN A 84 13.35 7.18 7.10
CA ASN A 84 12.79 8.15 8.04
C ASN A 84 12.14 9.27 7.22
N LEU A 85 10.83 9.24 7.12
CA LEU A 85 10.02 10.21 6.37
C LEU A 85 9.21 11.12 7.30
N SER A 86 9.56 11.17 8.60
CA SER A 86 8.85 11.96 9.63
C SER A 86 8.85 13.47 9.37
N LYS A 87 9.68 13.96 8.45
CA LYS A 87 9.72 15.38 8.01
C LYS A 87 8.96 15.65 6.72
N PHE A 88 8.48 14.61 6.06
CA PHE A 88 7.73 14.79 4.80
C PHE A 88 6.36 15.43 5.08
N ASP A 89 6.14 16.58 4.46
CA ASP A 89 4.81 17.18 4.34
C ASP A 89 4.15 16.58 3.08
N THR A 90 3.07 15.82 3.28
CA THR A 90 2.35 15.14 2.20
C THR A 90 0.95 15.73 1.94
N LEU A 91 0.63 16.88 2.58
CA LEU A 91 -0.69 17.52 2.47
C LEU A 91 -1.12 17.77 1.01
N ASN A 92 -0.16 18.13 0.13
CA ASN A 92 -0.45 18.43 -1.28
C ASN A 92 -0.35 17.20 -2.21
N VAL A 93 0.04 16.03 -1.69
CA VAL A 93 0.24 14.84 -2.51
C VAL A 93 -1.11 14.24 -2.90
N THR A 94 -1.28 13.98 -4.19
CA THR A 94 -2.49 13.39 -4.77
C THR A 94 -2.29 11.97 -5.29
N ASP A 95 -1.04 11.56 -5.55
CA ASP A 95 -0.67 10.25 -6.07
C ASP A 95 0.46 9.63 -5.24
N MET A 96 0.18 8.45 -4.63
CA MET A 96 1.14 7.61 -3.91
C MET A 96 1.21 6.19 -4.50
N ASN A 97 0.76 6.02 -5.76
CA ASN A 97 0.85 4.74 -6.46
C ASN A 97 2.27 4.19 -6.42
N ARG A 98 2.44 2.92 -6.02
CA ARG A 98 3.73 2.23 -5.95
C ARG A 98 4.82 2.91 -5.08
N MET A 99 4.48 3.83 -4.18
CA MET A 99 5.51 4.61 -3.46
C MET A 99 6.55 3.73 -2.77
N PHE A 100 6.16 2.60 -2.20
CA PHE A 100 7.04 1.61 -1.53
C PHE A 100 6.96 0.22 -2.16
N TYR A 101 6.58 0.13 -3.44
CA TYR A 101 6.55 -1.14 -4.18
C TYR A 101 7.92 -1.82 -4.14
N ALA A 102 7.98 -3.09 -3.70
CA ALA A 102 9.21 -3.89 -3.59
C ALA A 102 10.35 -3.21 -2.80
N SER A 103 10.05 -2.18 -1.99
CA SER A 103 11.05 -1.49 -1.16
C SER A 103 11.68 -2.45 -0.16
N GLN A 104 13.01 -2.38 -0.02
CA GLN A 104 13.77 -3.22 0.91
C GLN A 104 13.79 -2.64 2.34
N ALA A 105 13.18 -1.48 2.57
CA ALA A 105 13.12 -0.89 3.89
C ALA A 105 12.28 -1.76 4.84
N THR A 106 12.91 -2.24 5.91
CA THR A 106 12.22 -2.98 6.98
C THR A 106 11.59 -2.06 8.02
N ILE A 107 12.04 -0.80 8.07
CA ILE A 107 11.55 0.26 8.95
C ILE A 107 11.10 1.43 8.08
N LEU A 108 9.80 1.75 8.15
CA LEU A 108 9.18 2.90 7.50
C LEU A 108 8.55 3.80 8.57
N ASP A 109 9.03 5.04 8.69
CA ASP A 109 8.37 6.06 9.51
C ASP A 109 7.52 6.96 8.61
N ILE A 110 6.24 6.63 8.54
CA ILE A 110 5.20 7.34 7.78
C ILE A 110 4.12 7.92 8.71
N SER A 111 4.43 8.04 10.01
CA SER A 111 3.49 8.49 11.03
C SER A 111 2.96 9.91 10.82
N ASN A 112 3.67 10.74 10.06
CA ASN A 112 3.28 12.13 9.73
C ASN A 112 2.55 12.27 8.39
N PHE A 113 2.30 11.18 7.66
CA PHE A 113 1.66 11.31 6.35
C PHE A 113 0.22 11.82 6.48
N ASP A 114 -0.06 12.97 5.86
CA ASP A 114 -1.41 13.41 5.56
C ASP A 114 -1.80 12.91 4.18
N THR A 115 -2.75 11.97 4.13
CA THR A 115 -3.22 11.35 2.89
C THR A 115 -4.57 11.89 2.44
N SER A 116 -5.05 12.98 3.04
CA SER A 116 -6.41 13.52 2.83
C SER A 116 -6.67 14.00 1.39
N ASN A 117 -5.63 14.20 0.59
CA ASN A 117 -5.74 14.56 -0.83
C ASN A 117 -5.38 13.42 -1.80
N VAL A 118 -4.95 12.27 -1.29
CA VAL A 118 -4.53 11.13 -2.12
C VAL A 118 -5.75 10.46 -2.77
N THR A 119 -5.67 10.21 -4.06
CA THR A 119 -6.72 9.56 -4.86
C THR A 119 -6.34 8.16 -5.35
N ASP A 120 -5.04 7.86 -5.48
CA ASP A 120 -4.52 6.55 -5.87
C ASP A 120 -3.48 6.04 -4.87
N MET A 121 -3.77 4.87 -4.25
CA MET A 121 -2.85 4.14 -3.36
C MET A 121 -2.58 2.73 -3.89
N SER A 122 -2.85 2.49 -5.19
CA SER A 122 -2.63 1.17 -5.77
C SER A 122 -1.16 0.77 -5.70
N TYR A 123 -0.89 -0.50 -5.36
CA TYR A 123 0.44 -1.07 -5.25
C TYR A 123 1.36 -0.43 -4.19
N MET A 124 0.84 0.44 -3.30
CA MET A 124 1.68 1.30 -2.45
C MET A 124 2.68 0.50 -1.60
N PHE A 125 2.27 -0.63 -1.05
CA PHE A 125 3.10 -1.51 -0.22
C PHE A 125 3.23 -2.92 -0.81
N GLN A 126 2.98 -3.09 -2.11
CA GLN A 126 3.16 -4.38 -2.77
C GLN A 126 4.60 -4.85 -2.64
N GLU A 127 4.82 -6.11 -2.21
CA GLU A 127 6.14 -6.72 -2.02
C GLU A 127 7.07 -5.95 -1.05
N SER A 128 6.56 -4.98 -0.30
CA SER A 128 7.32 -4.20 0.68
C SER A 128 7.85 -5.10 1.80
N GLN A 129 9.11 -4.89 2.19
CA GLN A 129 9.76 -5.63 3.27
C GLN A 129 9.48 -5.04 4.66
N ALA A 130 8.69 -3.97 4.77
CA ALA A 130 8.29 -3.41 6.06
C ALA A 130 7.43 -4.40 6.84
N THR A 131 7.88 -4.77 8.05
CA THR A 131 7.20 -5.74 8.90
C THR A 131 6.11 -5.13 9.77
N SER A 132 6.15 -3.81 9.96
CA SER A 132 5.14 -3.03 10.68
C SER A 132 4.83 -1.77 9.90
N LEU A 133 3.53 -1.47 9.76
CA LEU A 133 3.02 -0.28 9.09
C LEU A 133 2.02 0.43 10.03
N ASP A 134 2.38 1.62 10.51
CA ASP A 134 1.41 2.47 11.20
C ASP A 134 0.63 3.29 10.18
N LEU A 135 -0.62 2.88 9.95
CA LEU A 135 -1.55 3.51 9.02
C LEU A 135 -2.68 4.27 9.75
N SER A 136 -2.54 4.47 11.06
CA SER A 136 -3.59 5.07 11.91
C SER A 136 -3.95 6.50 11.48
N ASN A 137 -3.02 7.23 10.85
CA ASN A 137 -3.22 8.60 10.36
C ASN A 137 -3.75 8.66 8.91
N PHE A 138 -3.89 7.51 8.24
CA PHE A 138 -4.32 7.54 6.84
C PHE A 138 -5.79 7.94 6.71
N ASN A 139 -6.03 9.03 6.01
CA ASN A 139 -7.36 9.45 5.57
C ASN A 139 -7.55 9.02 4.12
N THR A 140 -8.35 7.98 3.91
CA THR A 140 -8.57 7.40 2.58
C THR A 140 -9.87 7.85 1.92
N SER A 141 -10.56 8.86 2.47
CA SER A 141 -11.88 9.31 2.02
C SER A 141 -11.95 9.85 0.58
N LYS A 142 -10.80 10.11 -0.07
CA LYS A 142 -10.72 10.47 -1.49
C LYS A 142 -10.15 9.37 -2.38
N VAL A 143 -9.68 8.28 -1.79
CA VAL A 143 -9.05 7.18 -2.56
C VAL A 143 -10.10 6.44 -3.37
N THR A 144 -9.82 6.25 -4.65
CA THR A 144 -10.67 5.50 -5.59
C THR A 144 -10.08 4.16 -6.02
N ASN A 145 -8.76 3.99 -5.86
CA ASN A 145 -8.01 2.82 -6.30
C ASN A 145 -7.10 2.30 -5.18
N MET A 146 -7.37 1.06 -4.72
CA MET A 146 -6.56 0.32 -3.74
C MET A 146 -6.11 -1.04 -4.29
N GLN A 147 -6.05 -1.17 -5.64
CA GLN A 147 -5.60 -2.41 -6.26
C GLN A 147 -4.20 -2.79 -5.77
N GLU A 148 -4.02 -4.06 -5.34
CA GLU A 148 -2.73 -4.62 -4.94
C GLU A 148 -1.98 -3.86 -3.82
N MET A 149 -2.67 -3.04 -3.03
CA MET A 149 -2.03 -2.15 -2.05
C MET A 149 -1.09 -2.89 -1.08
N PHE A 150 -1.44 -4.11 -0.67
CA PHE A 150 -0.66 -4.94 0.26
C PHE A 150 -0.30 -6.31 -0.32
N HIS A 151 -0.30 -6.47 -1.65
CA HIS A 151 0.03 -7.71 -2.33
C HIS A 151 1.45 -8.17 -1.94
N ASP A 152 1.60 -9.40 -1.38
CA ASP A 152 2.85 -10.00 -0.89
C ASP A 152 3.65 -9.09 0.10
N SER A 153 2.99 -8.13 0.74
CA SER A 153 3.58 -7.31 1.80
C SER A 153 4.00 -8.17 3.00
N GLN A 154 5.15 -7.86 3.58
CA GLN A 154 5.67 -8.55 4.76
C GLN A 154 5.08 -8.02 6.09
N ALA A 155 4.15 -7.07 6.04
CA ALA A 155 3.48 -6.56 7.24
C ALA A 155 2.67 -7.66 7.93
N VAL A 156 2.95 -7.89 9.21
CA VAL A 156 2.27 -8.91 10.04
C VAL A 156 1.13 -8.34 10.87
N ASP A 157 1.10 -7.03 11.04
CA ASP A 157 0.03 -6.30 11.74
C ASP A 157 -0.40 -5.09 10.90
N LEU A 158 -1.69 -4.99 10.62
CA LEU A 158 -2.29 -3.91 9.84
C LEU A 158 -3.50 -3.35 10.59
N ASN A 159 -3.36 -2.12 11.08
CA ASN A 159 -4.48 -1.36 11.60
C ASN A 159 -5.13 -0.56 10.46
N LEU A 160 -6.27 -1.05 9.97
CA LEU A 160 -7.05 -0.42 8.89
C LEU A 160 -8.30 0.31 9.40
N SER A 161 -8.41 0.56 10.71
CA SER A 161 -9.62 1.12 11.33
C SER A 161 -9.94 2.56 10.88
N SER A 162 -8.92 3.32 10.42
CA SER A 162 -9.07 4.68 9.87
C SER A 162 -9.52 4.71 8.40
N PHE A 163 -9.54 3.54 7.72
CA PHE A 163 -9.84 3.51 6.28
C PHE A 163 -11.31 3.76 5.99
N ASP A 164 -11.59 4.82 5.26
CA ASP A 164 -12.86 5.07 4.57
C ASP A 164 -12.73 4.61 3.12
N THR A 165 -13.41 3.53 2.79
CA THR A 165 -13.36 2.94 1.44
C THR A 165 -14.60 3.24 0.60
N SER A 166 -15.46 4.15 1.05
CA SER A 166 -16.74 4.45 0.42
C SER A 166 -16.65 4.95 -1.03
N LYS A 167 -15.48 5.47 -1.46
CA LYS A 167 -15.23 5.89 -2.84
C LYS A 167 -14.38 4.91 -3.65
N VAL A 168 -13.90 3.83 -3.04
CA VAL A 168 -13.04 2.87 -3.73
C VAL A 168 -13.84 2.04 -4.73
N THR A 169 -13.31 1.93 -5.95
CA THR A 169 -13.93 1.17 -7.03
C THR A 169 -13.22 -0.14 -7.34
N THR A 170 -11.92 -0.26 -6.97
CA THR A 170 -11.12 -1.46 -7.22
C THR A 170 -10.26 -1.84 -6.02
N MET A 171 -10.33 -3.13 -5.62
CA MET A 171 -9.57 -3.78 -4.55
C MET A 171 -9.00 -5.13 -5.03
N GLY A 172 -8.81 -5.30 -6.36
CA GLY A 172 -8.26 -6.54 -6.89
C GLY A 172 -6.90 -6.84 -6.26
N TYR A 173 -6.69 -8.10 -5.81
CA TYR A 173 -5.46 -8.58 -5.18
C TYR A 173 -4.97 -7.79 -3.95
N MET A 174 -5.81 -6.94 -3.33
CA MET A 174 -5.37 -6.02 -2.26
C MET A 174 -4.62 -6.72 -1.12
N PHE A 175 -5.04 -7.92 -0.74
CA PHE A 175 -4.45 -8.73 0.34
C PHE A 175 -3.95 -10.10 -0.17
N PHE A 176 -3.55 -10.18 -1.45
CA PHE A 176 -2.93 -11.37 -2.00
C PHE A 176 -1.64 -11.69 -1.24
N GLY A 177 -1.45 -12.93 -0.79
CA GLY A 177 -0.22 -13.39 -0.16
C GLY A 177 0.23 -12.66 1.12
N ILE A 178 -0.63 -11.79 1.67
CA ILE A 178 -0.31 -11.03 2.90
C ILE A 178 0.01 -11.97 4.06
N GLN A 179 0.92 -11.55 4.98
CA GLN A 179 1.35 -12.38 6.09
C GLN A 179 0.49 -12.23 7.36
N THR A 180 -0.44 -11.30 7.39
CA THR A 180 -1.33 -11.02 8.53
C THR A 180 -2.29 -12.19 8.80
N PRO A 181 -2.32 -12.78 10.01
CA PRO A 181 -3.21 -13.90 10.31
C PRO A 181 -4.67 -13.50 10.55
N VAL A 182 -4.91 -12.24 10.91
CA VAL A 182 -6.22 -11.67 11.21
C VAL A 182 -6.36 -10.34 10.47
N LEU A 183 -7.39 -10.21 9.65
CA LEU A 183 -7.74 -8.96 8.97
C LEU A 183 -9.02 -8.40 9.57
N ASP A 184 -8.96 -7.14 10.01
CA ASP A 184 -10.13 -6.39 10.43
C ASP A 184 -10.51 -5.39 9.34
N LEU A 185 -11.55 -5.72 8.60
CA LEU A 185 -12.14 -4.91 7.53
C LEU A 185 -13.51 -4.35 7.94
N SER A 186 -13.77 -4.22 9.25
CA SER A 186 -15.08 -3.74 9.75
C SER A 186 -15.36 -2.27 9.38
N SER A 187 -14.31 -1.47 9.11
CA SER A 187 -14.43 -0.10 8.61
C SER A 187 -14.79 -0.02 7.11
N PHE A 188 -14.59 -1.12 6.36
CA PHE A 188 -14.72 -1.09 4.90
C PHE A 188 -16.18 -0.99 4.45
N ASP A 189 -16.46 0.04 3.66
CA ASP A 189 -17.67 0.17 2.84
C ASP A 189 -17.30 -0.20 1.40
N THR A 190 -17.81 -1.32 0.92
CA THR A 190 -17.49 -1.83 -0.41
C THR A 190 -18.63 -1.66 -1.42
N SER A 191 -19.61 -0.81 -1.11
CA SER A 191 -20.79 -0.59 -1.94
C SER A 191 -20.48 -0.07 -3.35
N ASN A 192 -19.34 0.62 -3.55
CA ASN A 192 -18.91 1.12 -4.85
C ASN A 192 -17.85 0.23 -5.53
N VAL A 193 -17.41 -0.86 -4.90
CA VAL A 193 -16.36 -1.72 -5.44
C VAL A 193 -16.90 -2.62 -6.55
N THR A 194 -16.25 -2.57 -7.71
CA THR A 194 -16.60 -3.37 -8.90
C THR A 194 -15.69 -4.56 -9.12
N THR A 195 -14.49 -4.58 -8.50
CA THR A 195 -13.58 -5.72 -8.59
C THR A 195 -12.85 -5.98 -7.27
N MET A 196 -12.92 -7.24 -6.82
CA MET A 196 -12.16 -7.86 -5.73
C MET A 196 -11.48 -9.15 -6.22
N TYR A 197 -11.14 -9.23 -7.52
CA TYR A 197 -10.51 -10.42 -8.08
C TYR A 197 -9.28 -10.80 -7.28
N GLY A 198 -9.24 -12.06 -6.79
CA GLY A 198 -8.11 -12.58 -6.03
C GLY A 198 -7.78 -11.82 -4.74
N MET A 199 -8.71 -11.05 -4.16
CA MET A 199 -8.44 -10.13 -3.03
C MET A 199 -7.66 -10.76 -1.89
N PHE A 200 -7.94 -12.02 -1.56
CA PHE A 200 -7.27 -12.77 -0.48
C PHE A 200 -6.49 -13.99 -1.00
N TRP A 201 -6.28 -14.11 -2.30
CA TRP A 201 -5.66 -15.29 -2.90
C TRP A 201 -4.30 -15.60 -2.26
N THR A 202 -4.01 -16.89 -1.93
CA THR A 202 -2.83 -17.41 -1.23
C THR A 202 -2.58 -16.83 0.17
N SER A 203 -3.43 -15.95 0.67
CA SER A 203 -3.29 -15.37 2.00
C SER A 203 -3.38 -16.46 3.08
N PRO A 204 -2.46 -16.49 4.08
CA PRO A 204 -2.52 -17.38 5.24
C PRO A 204 -3.54 -16.94 6.28
N VAL A 205 -4.33 -15.90 5.99
CA VAL A 205 -5.33 -15.34 6.91
C VAL A 205 -6.25 -16.44 7.46
N LYS A 206 -6.47 -16.37 8.77
CA LYS A 206 -7.33 -17.28 9.52
C LYS A 206 -8.72 -16.70 9.75
N THR A 207 -8.78 -15.39 10.04
CA THR A 207 -10.04 -14.72 10.36
C THR A 207 -10.11 -13.38 9.63
N ILE A 208 -11.24 -13.11 9.00
CA ILE A 208 -11.55 -11.82 8.36
C ILE A 208 -12.79 -11.25 9.04
N TYR A 209 -12.64 -10.14 9.76
CA TYR A 209 -13.77 -9.42 10.34
C TYR A 209 -14.34 -8.43 9.33
N VAL A 210 -15.65 -8.35 9.25
CA VAL A 210 -16.38 -7.38 8.42
C VAL A 210 -17.61 -6.84 9.17
N SER A 211 -18.12 -5.68 8.72
CA SER A 211 -19.44 -5.15 9.08
C SER A 211 -20.46 -5.39 7.97
N ASP A 212 -21.70 -4.94 8.19
CA ASP A 212 -22.79 -5.02 7.21
C ASP A 212 -22.54 -4.14 5.95
N LYS A 213 -21.55 -3.23 6.02
CA LYS A 213 -21.15 -2.40 4.86
C LYS A 213 -20.29 -3.14 3.84
N PHE A 214 -19.75 -4.33 4.22
CA PHE A 214 -18.97 -5.14 3.29
C PHE A 214 -19.92 -5.94 2.39
N THR A 215 -20.14 -5.45 1.17
CA THR A 215 -21.00 -6.08 0.16
C THR A 215 -20.20 -6.53 -1.06
N VAL A 216 -20.74 -7.50 -1.80
CA VAL A 216 -20.18 -8.01 -3.05
C VAL A 216 -21.16 -7.92 -4.22
N ASP A 217 -22.23 -7.13 -4.04
CA ASP A 217 -23.35 -7.09 -5.00
C ASP A 217 -22.96 -6.43 -6.32
N ASN A 218 -22.11 -5.38 -6.27
CA ASN A 218 -21.70 -4.61 -7.44
C ASN A 218 -20.49 -5.20 -8.20
N LEU A 219 -19.97 -6.36 -7.75
CA LEU A 219 -18.83 -6.99 -8.42
C LEU A 219 -19.19 -7.47 -9.82
N THR A 220 -18.36 -7.08 -10.80
CA THR A 220 -18.43 -7.57 -12.19
C THR A 220 -18.20 -9.09 -12.25
N SER A 221 -18.50 -9.72 -13.41
CA SER A 221 -18.29 -11.16 -13.61
C SER A 221 -16.83 -11.58 -13.42
N PHE A 222 -15.87 -10.76 -13.85
CA PHE A 222 -14.45 -10.96 -13.60
C PHE A 222 -14.09 -10.60 -12.14
N GLY A 223 -14.58 -9.47 -11.65
CA GLY A 223 -14.22 -8.91 -10.34
C GLY A 223 -14.58 -9.77 -9.14
N ARG A 224 -15.50 -10.74 -9.30
CA ARG A 224 -15.95 -11.64 -8.23
C ARG A 224 -15.17 -12.96 -8.11
N ALA A 225 -14.24 -13.23 -9.02
CA ALA A 225 -13.60 -14.54 -9.11
C ALA A 225 -12.38 -14.66 -8.18
N ARG A 226 -12.07 -15.88 -7.76
CA ARG A 226 -10.85 -16.26 -7.04
C ARG A 226 -10.54 -15.52 -5.74
N MET A 227 -11.54 -14.85 -5.13
CA MET A 227 -11.33 -14.04 -3.92
C MET A 227 -10.57 -14.79 -2.83
N PHE A 228 -10.90 -16.07 -2.61
CA PHE A 228 -10.33 -16.90 -1.53
C PHE A 228 -9.47 -18.05 -2.04
N SER A 229 -9.04 -18.05 -3.30
CA SER A 229 -8.23 -19.15 -3.84
C SER A 229 -7.00 -19.42 -2.96
N ARG A 230 -6.83 -20.69 -2.56
CA ARG A 230 -5.72 -21.16 -1.70
C ARG A 230 -5.66 -20.57 -0.28
N CYS A 231 -6.72 -19.98 0.25
CA CYS A 231 -6.81 -19.49 1.64
C CYS A 231 -7.01 -20.63 2.64
N LYS A 232 -6.12 -21.60 2.71
CA LYS A 232 -6.29 -22.89 3.39
C LYS A 232 -6.56 -22.79 4.90
N ASN A 233 -6.19 -21.69 5.53
CA ASN A 233 -6.33 -21.47 6.97
C ASN A 233 -7.64 -20.77 7.35
N LEU A 234 -8.39 -20.27 6.36
CA LEU A 234 -9.55 -19.40 6.57
C LEU A 234 -10.70 -20.16 7.22
N VAL A 235 -11.27 -19.55 8.26
CA VAL A 235 -12.44 -20.08 8.99
C VAL A 235 -13.41 -18.94 9.25
N GLY A 236 -14.65 -19.12 8.85
CA GLY A 236 -15.75 -18.19 9.16
C GLY A 236 -16.16 -18.21 10.63
N GLY A 237 -16.88 -17.16 11.05
CA GLY A 237 -17.22 -16.93 12.47
C GLY A 237 -18.06 -18.03 13.12
N ALA A 238 -18.88 -18.76 12.36
CA ALA A 238 -19.66 -19.93 12.84
C ALA A 238 -18.97 -21.27 12.57
N GLY A 239 -17.68 -21.26 12.14
CA GLY A 239 -16.86 -22.46 11.97
C GLY A 239 -16.80 -23.02 10.55
N THR A 240 -17.33 -22.31 9.54
CA THR A 240 -17.21 -22.71 8.12
C THR A 240 -15.74 -22.71 7.71
N LYS A 241 -15.21 -23.89 7.40
CA LYS A 241 -13.82 -24.08 6.96
C LYS A 241 -13.68 -23.81 5.46
N PHE A 242 -12.47 -23.42 5.04
CA PHE A 242 -12.13 -23.26 3.64
C PHE A 242 -12.43 -24.50 2.81
N ASP A 243 -13.09 -24.30 1.66
CA ASP A 243 -13.36 -25.30 0.62
C ASP A 243 -12.77 -24.80 -0.70
N SER A 244 -11.88 -25.59 -1.31
CA SER A 244 -11.21 -25.23 -2.56
C SER A 244 -12.14 -25.09 -3.77
N THR A 245 -13.38 -25.57 -3.67
CA THR A 245 -14.43 -25.41 -4.69
C THR A 245 -15.25 -24.13 -4.50
N LYS A 246 -15.09 -23.43 -3.37
CA LYS A 246 -15.85 -22.26 -2.93
C LYS A 246 -14.93 -21.05 -2.77
N THR A 247 -14.36 -20.57 -3.87
CA THR A 247 -13.29 -19.56 -3.86
C THR A 247 -13.70 -18.20 -4.40
N ASP A 248 -14.93 -18.06 -4.83
CA ASP A 248 -15.51 -16.83 -5.38
C ASP A 248 -16.35 -16.04 -4.35
N LYS A 249 -17.04 -14.99 -4.80
CA LYS A 249 -17.91 -14.17 -3.96
C LYS A 249 -19.04 -14.92 -3.25
N SER A 250 -19.38 -16.14 -3.66
CA SER A 250 -20.51 -16.90 -3.08
C SER A 250 -20.33 -17.21 -1.60
N TYR A 251 -19.07 -17.18 -1.10
CA TYR A 251 -18.73 -17.34 0.31
C TYR A 251 -18.25 -16.04 0.97
N ALA A 252 -18.24 -14.90 0.26
CA ALA A 252 -17.87 -13.59 0.78
C ALA A 252 -19.06 -12.96 1.54
N ARG A 253 -19.44 -13.61 2.64
CA ARG A 253 -20.52 -13.17 3.55
C ARG A 253 -20.19 -13.55 4.98
N ILE A 254 -20.87 -12.92 5.93
CA ILE A 254 -20.82 -13.30 7.34
C ILE A 254 -21.32 -14.74 7.48
N ASP A 255 -20.56 -15.56 8.19
CA ASP A 255 -20.83 -16.97 8.38
C ASP A 255 -22.04 -17.20 9.29
N GLY A 256 -23.12 -17.75 8.74
CA GLY A 256 -24.32 -18.16 9.45
C GLY A 256 -24.37 -19.67 9.73
N GLY A 257 -23.23 -20.36 9.71
CA GLY A 257 -23.12 -21.80 9.92
C GLY A 257 -23.67 -22.62 8.75
N THR A 258 -24.22 -23.81 9.03
CA THR A 258 -24.66 -24.74 8.00
C THR A 258 -25.81 -24.24 7.12
N SER A 259 -26.61 -23.30 7.63
CA SER A 259 -27.74 -22.71 6.90
C SER A 259 -27.33 -21.60 5.93
N SER A 260 -26.24 -20.90 6.22
CA SER A 260 -25.71 -19.81 5.40
C SER A 260 -24.19 -19.74 5.54
N PRO A 261 -23.44 -20.72 4.99
CA PRO A 261 -22.00 -20.78 5.17
C PRO A 261 -21.31 -19.60 4.48
N GLY A 262 -20.30 -19.04 5.16
CA GLY A 262 -19.51 -17.91 4.69
C GLY A 262 -18.13 -17.90 5.33
N TYR A 263 -17.23 -17.03 4.84
CA TYR A 263 -15.86 -16.98 5.35
C TYR A 263 -15.59 -15.76 6.24
N PHE A 264 -16.56 -14.89 6.43
CA PHE A 264 -16.38 -13.71 7.25
C PHE A 264 -16.93 -13.91 8.67
N THR A 265 -16.31 -13.21 9.61
CA THR A 265 -16.76 -13.08 10.99
C THR A 265 -17.39 -11.71 11.17
N SER A 266 -18.57 -11.63 11.75
CA SER A 266 -19.23 -10.36 12.05
C SER A 266 -18.44 -9.59 13.09
N LYS A 267 -18.22 -8.30 12.83
CA LYS A 267 -17.79 -7.33 13.82
C LYS A 267 -18.69 -6.12 13.70
N ASN A 268 -19.76 -6.10 14.48
CA ASN A 268 -20.61 -4.92 14.60
C ASN A 268 -19.89 -3.92 15.53
N ASN A 269 -19.69 -2.72 15.05
CA ASN A 269 -19.16 -1.58 15.81
C ASN A 269 -20.26 -0.98 16.68
#